data_bd33101e001e2c629a2869a1f53525cb
#
_entry.id   bd33101e001e2c629a2869a1f53525cb
#
_cell.length_a   1.000
_cell.length_b   1.000
_cell.length_c   1.000
_cell.angle_alpha   90.00
_cell.angle_beta   90.00
_cell.angle_gamma   90.00
#
_symmetry.space_group_name_H-M   'P 1'
#
loop_
_entity.id
_entity.type
_entity.pdbx_description
1 polymer ?
#
loop_
_entity_poly.entity_id
_entity_poly.type
_entity_poly.pdbx_seq_one_letter_code
_entity_poly.pdbx_strand_id
1 'polypeptide(L)'
;MVGFVEMRVVNLIRNSIAGCALFFAACSTLPASAEPARGNIISGEVVRVWDGDTLHLQDSFGQRHKIRLASIDAPELEQAQGKACRDRLAEQVLHRQVQAAIVDTDRYGRKVAQIRLNGHDINRQQVADGCAWHYRRYAREWQSEAEYAAYAEAEAQAKSQRLGLWRQASPQAPWQFRHRQPQQPRH
;
A
#
# COMPACT_ATOMS: atom_id res chain seq x y z
N MET A 1 25.42 36.46 75.34
CA MET A 1 26.80 36.74 75.02
C MET A 1 26.89 36.68 73.49
N VAL A 2 26.59 37.77 72.83
CA VAL A 2 27.45 38.84 72.31
C VAL A 2 28.48 38.28 71.31
N GLY A 3 28.40 38.78 70.14
CA GLY A 3 29.39 38.65 69.11
C GLY A 3 28.89 39.02 67.69
N PHE A 4 28.54 40.28 67.54
CA PHE A 4 28.47 41.05 66.26
C PHE A 4 29.86 41.09 65.62
N VAL A 5 29.97 40.95 64.32
CA VAL A 5 30.84 41.80 63.49
C VAL A 5 30.33 41.77 62.04
N GLU A 6 30.20 43.00 61.62
CA GLU A 6 29.78 43.48 60.28
C GLU A 6 30.81 43.29 59.14
N MET A 7 30.23 43.36 57.96
CA MET A 7 30.63 44.19 56.77
C MET A 7 31.84 43.72 55.94
N ARG A 8 31.60 43.44 54.66
CA ARG A 8 31.92 44.40 53.58
C ARG A 8 31.40 43.97 52.22
N VAL A 9 30.68 44.91 51.65
CA VAL A 9 30.32 44.98 50.25
C VAL A 9 31.56 45.18 49.38
N VAL A 10 31.73 44.40 48.34
CA VAL A 10 32.50 44.85 47.13
C VAL A 10 31.73 44.46 45.90
N ASN A 11 31.20 45.48 45.24
CA ASN A 11 30.74 45.46 43.88
C ASN A 11 31.91 45.12 42.93
N LEU A 12 31.69 44.17 42.04
CA LEU A 12 32.40 44.20 40.76
C LEU A 12 31.45 43.76 39.61
N ILE A 13 31.07 44.75 38.90
CA ILE A 13 30.45 44.70 37.59
C ILE A 13 31.42 44.00 36.62
N ARG A 14 31.01 43.00 35.87
CA ARG A 14 31.56 42.76 34.52
C ARG A 14 30.69 41.84 33.69
N ASN A 15 30.15 42.48 32.65
CA ASN A 15 29.99 42.05 31.27
C ASN A 15 29.09 40.84 30.96
N SER A 16 27.95 41.25 30.42
CA SER A 16 27.17 40.63 29.37
C SER A 16 28.01 39.84 28.36
N ILE A 17 27.68 38.58 28.18
CA ILE A 17 27.77 37.96 26.85
C ILE A 17 26.41 37.32 26.57
N ALA A 18 25.67 37.99 25.70
CA ALA A 18 24.43 37.45 25.14
C ALA A 18 24.79 36.26 24.21
N GLY A 19 24.62 35.09 24.72
CA GLY A 19 24.64 33.85 23.91
C GLY A 19 23.31 33.70 23.20
N CYS A 20 23.21 34.17 21.96
CA CYS A 20 22.08 33.96 21.08
C CYS A 20 22.08 32.47 20.68
N ALA A 21 21.34 31.65 21.39
CA ALA A 21 21.08 30.24 21.00
C ALA A 21 20.15 30.28 19.79
N LEU A 22 20.71 30.14 18.59
CA LEU A 22 19.98 29.87 17.35
C LEU A 22 19.38 28.45 17.47
N PHE A 23 18.12 28.36 17.83
CA PHE A 23 17.31 27.17 17.63
C PHE A 23 17.11 26.97 16.11
N PHE A 24 17.96 26.16 15.51
CA PHE A 24 17.65 25.57 14.21
C PHE A 24 16.45 24.63 14.38
N ALA A 25 15.26 25.14 14.12
CA ALA A 25 14.09 24.31 13.89
C ALA A 25 14.37 23.48 12.64
N ALA A 26 14.78 22.22 12.84
CA ALA A 26 14.83 21.23 11.77
C ALA A 26 13.39 21.01 11.30
N CYS A 27 12.99 21.73 10.26
CA CYS A 27 11.74 21.47 9.55
C CYS A 27 11.92 20.12 8.84
N SER A 28 11.51 19.04 9.52
CA SER A 28 11.41 17.72 8.93
C SER A 28 10.32 17.80 7.87
N THR A 29 10.69 18.03 6.63
CA THR A 29 9.81 17.85 5.48
C THR A 29 9.50 16.36 5.38
N LEU A 30 8.32 15.97 5.82
CA LEU A 30 7.75 14.66 5.51
C LEU A 30 7.78 14.50 3.97
N PRO A 31 8.27 13.36 3.45
CA PRO A 31 8.20 13.12 2.02
C PRO A 31 6.73 13.21 1.59
N ALA A 32 6.45 14.13 0.70
CA ALA A 32 5.15 14.24 0.06
C ALA A 32 4.82 12.86 -0.52
N SER A 33 3.74 12.25 -0.05
CA SER A 33 3.20 11.04 -0.63
C SER A 33 3.02 11.32 -2.12
N ALA A 34 3.73 10.58 -2.97
CA ALA A 34 3.60 10.71 -4.41
C ALA A 34 2.10 10.58 -4.78
N GLU A 35 1.52 11.67 -5.25
CA GLU A 35 0.17 11.64 -5.78
C GLU A 35 0.16 10.68 -6.98
N PRO A 36 -0.79 9.72 -7.04
CA PRO A 36 -0.90 8.85 -8.21
C PRO A 36 -1.13 9.74 -9.43
N ALA A 37 -0.46 9.42 -10.54
CA ALA A 37 -0.72 10.03 -11.83
C ALA A 37 -2.25 10.18 -12.00
N ARG A 38 -2.71 11.38 -12.41
CA ARG A 38 -4.13 11.78 -12.47
C ARG A 38 -4.90 10.90 -13.48
N GLY A 39 -5.11 9.64 -13.13
CA GLY A 39 -6.07 8.76 -13.77
C GLY A 39 -7.49 9.07 -13.26
N ASN A 40 -8.49 8.66 -14.04
CA ASN A 40 -9.88 8.75 -13.61
C ASN A 40 -10.05 7.96 -12.29
N ILE A 41 -10.44 8.65 -11.20
CA ILE A 41 -10.68 8.03 -9.90
C ILE A 41 -12.16 7.71 -9.79
N ILE A 42 -12.49 6.46 -9.51
CA ILE A 42 -13.83 6.00 -9.16
C ILE A 42 -13.84 5.74 -7.66
N SER A 43 -14.72 6.43 -6.93
CA SER A 43 -14.94 6.19 -5.51
C SER A 43 -16.25 5.43 -5.31
N GLY A 44 -16.26 4.48 -4.38
CA GLY A 44 -17.49 3.71 -4.11
C GLY A 44 -17.27 2.60 -3.09
N GLU A 45 -18.36 1.88 -2.79
CA GLU A 45 -18.34 0.73 -1.89
C GLU A 45 -17.94 -0.55 -2.62
N VAL A 46 -17.09 -1.35 -2.01
CA VAL A 46 -16.79 -2.69 -2.50
C VAL A 46 -17.94 -3.63 -2.12
N VAL A 47 -18.74 -4.01 -3.12
CA VAL A 47 -19.93 -4.85 -2.91
C VAL A 47 -19.67 -6.34 -3.11
N ARG A 48 -18.54 -6.72 -3.72
CA ARG A 48 -18.14 -8.11 -3.93
C ARG A 48 -16.64 -8.25 -4.16
N VAL A 49 -16.06 -9.32 -3.63
CA VAL A 49 -14.69 -9.78 -3.95
C VAL A 49 -14.82 -11.15 -4.63
N TRP A 50 -14.19 -11.30 -5.81
CA TRP A 50 -14.26 -12.51 -6.62
C TRP A 50 -13.10 -13.46 -6.32
N ASP A 51 -11.90 -12.92 -6.29
CA ASP A 51 -10.63 -13.61 -6.05
C ASP A 51 -9.65 -12.67 -5.35
N GLY A 52 -8.38 -13.03 -5.25
CA GLY A 52 -7.38 -12.26 -4.52
C GLY A 52 -6.98 -10.92 -5.15
N ASP A 53 -7.49 -10.58 -6.36
CA ASP A 53 -7.16 -9.34 -7.06
C ASP A 53 -8.29 -8.78 -7.95
N THR A 54 -9.52 -9.31 -7.82
CA THR A 54 -10.68 -8.87 -8.59
C THR A 54 -11.87 -8.61 -7.67
N LEU A 55 -12.46 -7.42 -7.79
CA LEU A 55 -13.60 -7.01 -6.99
C LEU A 55 -14.65 -6.25 -7.81
N HIS A 56 -15.84 -6.05 -7.25
CA HIS A 56 -16.85 -5.11 -7.74
C HIS A 56 -16.95 -3.90 -6.80
N LEU A 57 -16.84 -2.73 -7.39
CA LEU A 57 -17.05 -1.45 -6.75
C LEU A 57 -18.36 -0.86 -7.25
N GLN A 58 -19.22 -0.40 -6.35
CA GLN A 58 -20.46 0.32 -6.69
C GLN A 58 -20.25 1.80 -6.34
N ASP A 59 -20.37 2.65 -7.34
CA ASP A 59 -20.23 4.11 -7.17
C ASP A 59 -21.50 4.76 -6.58
N SER A 60 -21.44 6.07 -6.35
CA SER A 60 -22.57 6.86 -5.79
C SER A 60 -23.79 6.93 -6.70
N PHE A 61 -23.67 6.58 -7.98
CA PHE A 61 -24.77 6.51 -8.95
C PHE A 61 -25.38 5.11 -9.03
N GLY A 62 -24.90 4.16 -8.21
CA GLY A 62 -25.34 2.77 -8.22
C GLY A 62 -24.72 1.93 -9.35
N GLN A 63 -23.83 2.50 -10.15
CA GLN A 63 -23.15 1.77 -11.22
C GLN A 63 -22.09 0.81 -10.63
N ARG A 64 -22.09 -0.43 -11.12
CA ARG A 64 -21.11 -1.44 -10.72
C ARG A 64 -19.95 -1.52 -11.71
N HIS A 65 -18.75 -1.40 -11.18
CA HIS A 65 -17.51 -1.50 -11.91
C HIS A 65 -16.77 -2.77 -11.50
N LYS A 66 -16.43 -3.62 -12.47
CA LYS A 66 -15.54 -4.76 -12.23
C LYS A 66 -14.10 -4.26 -12.27
N ILE A 67 -13.41 -4.36 -11.15
CA ILE A 67 -12.05 -3.85 -10.96
C ILE A 67 -11.07 -5.02 -10.85
N ARG A 68 -9.97 -4.95 -11.62
CA ARG A 68 -8.77 -5.77 -11.49
C ARG A 68 -7.69 -4.93 -10.81
N LEU A 69 -7.15 -5.41 -9.71
CA LEU A 69 -6.07 -4.72 -9.00
C LEU A 69 -4.82 -4.67 -9.89
N ALA A 70 -4.29 -3.46 -10.12
CA ALA A 70 -3.15 -3.20 -10.98
C ALA A 70 -1.84 -3.75 -10.39
N SER A 71 -0.89 -4.09 -11.25
CA SER A 71 0.50 -4.44 -10.88
C SER A 71 0.69 -5.68 -10.01
N ILE A 72 -0.37 -6.42 -9.72
CA ILE A 72 -0.31 -7.67 -8.95
C ILE A 72 -1.02 -8.82 -9.69
N ASP A 73 -0.74 -10.05 -9.29
CA ASP A 73 -1.44 -11.25 -9.78
C ASP A 73 -1.61 -12.24 -8.63
N ALA A 74 -2.86 -12.48 -8.24
CA ALA A 74 -3.22 -13.36 -7.14
C ALA A 74 -3.48 -14.79 -7.62
N PRO A 75 -3.32 -15.82 -6.76
CA PRO A 75 -3.68 -17.18 -7.10
C PRO A 75 -5.14 -17.28 -7.52
N GLU A 76 -5.42 -18.07 -8.56
CA GLU A 76 -6.78 -18.44 -8.93
C GLU A 76 -7.46 -19.20 -7.77
N LEU A 77 -8.79 -19.18 -7.70
CA LEU A 77 -9.52 -19.83 -6.58
C LEU A 77 -9.21 -21.31 -6.41
N GLU A 78 -8.88 -22.00 -7.52
CA GLU A 78 -8.53 -23.42 -7.56
C GLU A 78 -7.06 -23.67 -7.19
N GLN A 79 -6.23 -22.65 -7.17
CA GLN A 79 -4.85 -22.78 -6.71
C GLN A 79 -4.78 -22.85 -5.18
N ALA A 80 -3.71 -23.47 -4.69
CA ALA A 80 -3.39 -23.39 -3.28
C ALA A 80 -3.31 -21.90 -2.83
N GLN A 81 -3.93 -21.58 -1.70
CA GLN A 81 -4.10 -20.24 -1.14
C GLN A 81 -5.07 -19.30 -1.90
N GLY A 82 -5.64 -19.69 -3.05
CA GLY A 82 -6.54 -18.81 -3.82
C GLY A 82 -7.73 -18.32 -3.00
N LYS A 83 -8.43 -19.24 -2.32
CA LYS A 83 -9.57 -18.89 -1.44
C LYS A 83 -9.13 -18.03 -0.25
N ALA A 84 -8.02 -18.38 0.40
CA ALA A 84 -7.51 -17.62 1.54
C ALA A 84 -7.12 -16.19 1.13
N CYS A 85 -6.52 -16.00 -0.06
CA CYS A 85 -6.15 -14.69 -0.58
C CYS A 85 -7.36 -13.85 -0.98
N ARG A 86 -8.43 -14.47 -1.53
CA ARG A 86 -9.71 -13.81 -1.73
C ARG A 86 -10.30 -13.33 -0.40
N ASP A 87 -10.34 -14.19 0.60
CA ASP A 87 -10.91 -13.88 1.92
C ASP A 87 -10.11 -12.77 2.58
N ARG A 88 -8.78 -12.79 2.46
CA ARG A 88 -7.91 -11.73 2.95
C ARG A 88 -8.21 -10.38 2.30
N LEU A 89 -8.42 -10.32 0.98
CA LEU A 89 -8.86 -9.10 0.31
C LEU A 89 -10.25 -8.66 0.81
N ALA A 90 -11.18 -9.60 0.95
CA ALA A 90 -12.54 -9.30 1.43
C ALA A 90 -12.53 -8.72 2.85
N GLU A 91 -11.75 -9.27 3.78
CA GLU A 91 -11.58 -8.72 5.13
C GLU A 91 -11.12 -7.26 5.13
N GLN A 92 -10.28 -6.88 4.16
CA GLN A 92 -9.76 -5.52 4.07
C GLN A 92 -10.77 -4.54 3.51
N VAL A 93 -11.49 -4.92 2.44
CA VAL A 93 -12.21 -3.94 1.61
C VAL A 93 -13.71 -4.18 1.47
N LEU A 94 -14.25 -5.36 1.77
CA LEU A 94 -15.68 -5.65 1.58
C LEU A 94 -16.54 -4.72 2.45
N HIS A 95 -17.56 -4.11 1.83
CA HIS A 95 -18.43 -3.09 2.43
C HIS A 95 -17.70 -1.83 2.92
N ARG A 96 -16.52 -1.53 2.34
CA ARG A 96 -15.77 -0.31 2.62
C ARG A 96 -15.83 0.63 1.43
N GLN A 97 -15.80 1.95 1.73
CA GLN A 97 -15.62 2.99 0.73
C GLN A 97 -14.15 3.06 0.33
N VAL A 98 -13.86 2.83 -0.95
CA VAL A 98 -12.50 2.86 -1.49
C VAL A 98 -12.40 3.84 -2.65
N GLN A 99 -11.18 4.19 -3.01
CA GLN A 99 -10.84 4.93 -4.21
C GLN A 99 -10.10 3.99 -5.17
N ALA A 100 -10.58 3.91 -6.41
CA ALA A 100 -9.95 3.17 -7.49
C ALA A 100 -9.34 4.17 -8.48
N ALA A 101 -8.01 4.31 -8.47
CA ALA A 101 -7.28 5.08 -9.47
C ALA A 101 -7.10 4.20 -10.71
N ILE A 102 -7.85 4.51 -11.77
CA ILE A 102 -7.89 3.70 -12.99
C ILE A 102 -6.64 3.99 -13.81
N VAL A 103 -5.90 2.96 -14.13
CA VAL A 103 -4.70 3.03 -15.00
C VAL A 103 -4.95 2.47 -16.39
N ASP A 104 -5.92 1.53 -16.54
CA ASP A 104 -6.23 0.90 -17.83
C ASP A 104 -7.65 0.29 -17.83
N THR A 105 -8.06 -0.22 -18.99
CA THR A 105 -9.22 -1.12 -19.13
C THR A 105 -8.76 -2.33 -19.94
N ASP A 106 -8.81 -3.51 -19.34
CA ASP A 106 -8.33 -4.71 -20.00
C ASP A 106 -9.27 -5.20 -21.12
N ARG A 107 -8.80 -6.17 -21.91
CA ARG A 107 -9.56 -6.77 -23.02
C ARG A 107 -10.89 -7.43 -22.63
N TYR A 108 -11.12 -7.64 -21.34
CA TYR A 108 -12.36 -8.20 -20.79
C TYR A 108 -13.30 -7.12 -20.24
N GLY A 109 -12.96 -5.85 -20.44
CA GLY A 109 -13.73 -4.70 -19.98
C GLY A 109 -13.60 -4.40 -18.48
N ARG A 110 -12.68 -5.07 -17.77
CA ARG A 110 -12.41 -4.76 -16.35
C ARG A 110 -11.57 -3.48 -16.28
N LYS A 111 -11.91 -2.60 -15.35
CA LYS A 111 -11.05 -1.46 -15.00
C LYS A 111 -9.83 -1.98 -14.24
N VAL A 112 -8.64 -1.67 -14.72
CA VAL A 112 -7.38 -1.97 -14.01
C VAL A 112 -7.07 -0.78 -13.13
N ALA A 113 -6.93 -0.99 -11.80
CA ALA A 113 -6.81 0.11 -10.86
C ALA A 113 -5.89 -0.17 -9.68
N GLN A 114 -5.34 0.91 -9.14
CA GLN A 114 -4.77 0.92 -7.79
C GLN A 114 -5.90 1.27 -6.81
N ILE A 115 -6.12 0.42 -5.81
CA ILE A 115 -7.15 0.60 -4.79
C ILE A 115 -6.54 1.23 -3.54
N ARG A 116 -7.16 2.31 -3.06
CA ARG A 116 -6.79 2.96 -1.82
C ARG A 116 -7.96 2.95 -0.82
N LEU A 117 -7.65 2.56 0.41
CA LEU A 117 -8.56 2.64 1.55
C LEU A 117 -7.89 3.49 2.63
N ASN A 118 -8.47 4.66 2.95
CA ASN A 118 -7.91 5.59 3.94
C ASN A 118 -6.42 5.94 3.65
N GLY A 119 -6.07 6.11 2.37
CA GLY A 119 -4.69 6.38 1.94
C GLY A 119 -3.78 5.15 1.81
N HIS A 120 -4.19 3.98 2.34
CA HIS A 120 -3.42 2.74 2.24
C HIS A 120 -3.58 2.07 0.88
N ASP A 121 -2.48 1.64 0.29
CA ASP A 121 -2.43 0.90 -0.96
C ASP A 121 -2.77 -0.58 -0.72
N ILE A 122 -3.98 -0.98 -1.11
CA ILE A 122 -4.50 -2.34 -0.93
C ILE A 122 -3.81 -3.34 -1.87
N ASN A 123 -3.44 -2.91 -3.07
CA ASN A 123 -2.72 -3.78 -4.01
C ASN A 123 -1.36 -4.20 -3.42
N ARG A 124 -0.60 -3.24 -2.88
CA ARG A 124 0.67 -3.53 -2.20
C ARG A 124 0.47 -4.36 -0.94
N GLN A 125 -0.61 -4.12 -0.19
CA GLN A 125 -0.93 -4.90 1.00
C GLN A 125 -1.15 -6.39 0.66
N GLN A 126 -1.84 -6.70 -0.45
CA GLN A 126 -2.00 -8.08 -0.93
C GLN A 126 -0.64 -8.75 -1.21
N VAL A 127 0.33 -8.01 -1.75
CA VAL A 127 1.70 -8.51 -1.93
C VAL A 127 2.40 -8.73 -0.59
N ALA A 128 2.29 -7.77 0.33
CA ALA A 128 2.90 -7.84 1.66
C ALA A 128 2.35 -9.00 2.51
N ASP A 129 1.06 -9.31 2.38
CA ASP A 129 0.41 -10.43 3.05
C ASP A 129 0.77 -11.80 2.42
N GLY A 130 1.53 -11.79 1.32
CA GLY A 130 1.83 -13.00 0.55
C GLY A 130 0.61 -13.55 -0.18
N CYS A 131 -0.35 -12.70 -0.53
CA CYS A 131 -1.58 -13.06 -1.23
C CYS A 131 -1.58 -12.73 -2.72
N ALA A 132 -0.54 -12.07 -3.21
CA ALA A 132 -0.34 -11.82 -4.62
C ALA A 132 1.16 -11.75 -4.95
N TRP A 133 1.47 -12.00 -6.21
CA TRP A 133 2.76 -11.73 -6.81
C TRP A 133 2.83 -10.27 -7.24
N HIS A 134 3.98 -9.60 -7.09
CA HIS A 134 4.28 -8.37 -7.81
C HIS A 134 4.40 -8.70 -9.30
N TYR A 135 3.40 -8.34 -10.12
CA TYR A 135 3.34 -8.69 -11.53
C TYR A 135 4.22 -7.75 -12.38
N ARG A 136 5.52 -7.92 -12.26
CA ARG A 136 6.58 -7.01 -12.73
C ARG A 136 6.47 -6.63 -14.20
N ARG A 137 5.93 -7.53 -15.06
CA ARG A 137 5.77 -7.27 -16.49
C ARG A 137 4.87 -6.06 -16.75
N TYR A 138 3.71 -5.99 -16.08
CA TYR A 138 2.76 -4.89 -16.20
C TYR A 138 3.02 -3.76 -15.21
N ALA A 139 3.62 -4.06 -14.08
CA ALA A 139 3.92 -3.06 -13.07
C ALA A 139 4.81 -1.91 -13.58
N ARG A 140 5.77 -2.21 -14.48
CA ARG A 140 6.64 -1.21 -15.08
C ARG A 140 5.93 -0.18 -15.97
N GLU A 141 4.73 -0.49 -16.43
CA GLU A 141 3.94 0.41 -17.27
C GLU A 141 3.20 1.47 -16.44
N TRP A 142 2.90 1.16 -15.17
CA TRP A 142 1.98 1.97 -14.35
C TRP A 142 2.59 2.49 -13.05
N GLN A 143 3.68 1.89 -12.59
CA GLN A 143 4.33 2.27 -11.34
C GLN A 143 5.50 3.21 -11.58
N SER A 144 5.62 4.24 -10.73
CA SER A 144 6.87 4.98 -10.58
C SER A 144 7.98 4.05 -10.07
N GLU A 145 9.23 4.45 -10.21
CA GLU A 145 10.37 3.67 -9.67
C GLU A 145 10.24 3.42 -8.17
N ALA A 146 9.76 4.41 -7.42
CA ALA A 146 9.57 4.31 -5.97
C ALA A 146 8.46 3.31 -5.61
N GLU A 147 7.32 3.34 -6.32
CA GLU A 147 6.24 2.37 -6.13
C GLU A 147 6.68 0.96 -6.51
N TYR A 148 7.36 0.81 -7.65
CA TYR A 148 7.89 -0.47 -8.09
C TYR A 148 8.84 -1.07 -7.05
N ALA A 149 9.76 -0.27 -6.51
CA ALA A 149 10.67 -0.70 -5.45
C ALA A 149 9.93 -1.10 -4.18
N ALA A 150 8.91 -0.33 -3.76
CA ALA A 150 8.11 -0.63 -2.57
C ALA A 150 7.32 -1.96 -2.70
N TYR A 151 6.79 -2.27 -3.89
CA TYR A 151 6.12 -3.55 -4.14
C TYR A 151 7.12 -4.71 -4.19
N ALA A 152 8.30 -4.50 -4.81
CA ALA A 152 9.34 -5.51 -4.85
C ALA A 152 9.87 -5.85 -3.45
N GLU A 153 10.02 -4.85 -2.59
CA GLU A 153 10.39 -5.03 -1.19
C GLU A 153 9.31 -5.77 -0.41
N ALA A 154 8.03 -5.38 -0.55
CA ALA A 154 6.91 -6.07 0.08
C ALA A 154 6.88 -7.56 -0.29
N GLU A 155 7.09 -7.90 -1.57
CA GLU A 155 7.19 -9.30 -2.01
C GLU A 155 8.39 -10.01 -1.38
N ALA A 156 9.56 -9.36 -1.32
CA ALA A 156 10.76 -9.95 -0.71
C ALA A 156 10.57 -10.22 0.78
N GLN A 157 9.95 -9.30 1.51
CA GLN A 157 9.60 -9.46 2.93
C GLN A 157 8.60 -10.60 3.14
N ALA A 158 7.53 -10.66 2.33
CA ALA A 158 6.54 -11.75 2.41
C ALA A 158 7.20 -13.13 2.17
N LYS A 159 8.14 -13.22 1.22
CA LYS A 159 8.93 -14.43 0.94
C LYS A 159 9.81 -14.82 2.13
N SER A 160 10.57 -13.88 2.68
CA SER A 160 11.48 -14.14 3.81
C SER A 160 10.75 -14.63 5.06
N GLN A 161 9.54 -14.10 5.29
CA GLN A 161 8.68 -14.45 6.40
C GLN A 161 7.77 -15.65 6.11
N ARG A 162 7.83 -16.22 4.90
CA ARG A 162 6.98 -17.33 4.44
C ARG A 162 5.48 -17.07 4.65
N LEU A 163 5.01 -15.87 4.28
CA LEU A 163 3.59 -15.50 4.40
C LEU A 163 2.76 -16.05 3.24
N GLY A 164 1.50 -16.36 3.50
CA GLY A 164 0.52 -16.73 2.48
C GLY A 164 1.02 -17.84 1.54
N LEU A 165 1.05 -17.56 0.24
CA LEU A 165 1.54 -18.49 -0.79
C LEU A 165 3.01 -18.88 -0.66
N TRP A 166 3.83 -18.05 0.02
CA TRP A 166 5.25 -18.33 0.25
C TRP A 166 5.52 -19.38 1.34
N ARG A 167 4.47 -19.92 2.00
CA ARG A 167 4.57 -21.12 2.85
C ARG A 167 4.85 -22.38 2.04
N GLN A 168 4.51 -22.38 0.76
CA GLN A 168 4.75 -23.49 -0.15
C GLN A 168 6.24 -23.51 -0.55
N ALA A 169 6.80 -24.71 -0.68
CA ALA A 169 8.20 -24.88 -1.13
C ALA A 169 8.41 -24.38 -2.57
N SER A 170 7.37 -24.51 -3.42
CA SER A 170 7.38 -24.08 -4.82
C SER A 170 6.01 -23.51 -5.18
N PRO A 171 5.72 -22.25 -4.82
CA PRO A 171 4.46 -21.62 -5.17
C PRO A 171 4.35 -21.43 -6.68
N GLN A 172 3.27 -21.92 -7.28
CA GLN A 172 3.02 -21.77 -8.70
C GLN A 172 2.43 -20.41 -9.00
N ALA A 173 3.07 -19.65 -9.89
CA ALA A 173 2.56 -18.35 -10.30
C ALA A 173 1.23 -18.47 -11.07
N PRO A 174 0.27 -17.53 -10.87
CA PRO A 174 -1.06 -17.62 -11.49
C PRO A 174 -1.01 -17.65 -13.02
N TRP A 175 -0.12 -16.87 -13.64
CA TRP A 175 0.05 -16.90 -15.12
C TRP A 175 0.52 -18.26 -15.62
N GLN A 176 1.34 -19.00 -14.87
CA GLN A 176 1.76 -20.36 -15.22
C GLN A 176 0.61 -21.36 -15.07
N PHE A 177 -0.21 -21.19 -14.03
CA PHE A 177 -1.38 -22.02 -13.79
C PHE A 177 -2.39 -21.89 -14.92
N ARG A 178 -2.72 -20.65 -15.33
CA ARG A 178 -3.63 -20.37 -16.45
C ARG A 178 -3.15 -20.95 -17.79
N HIS A 179 -1.84 -20.99 -18.02
CA HIS A 179 -1.28 -21.59 -19.25
C HIS A 179 -1.36 -23.12 -19.27
N ARG A 180 -1.46 -23.78 -18.14
CA ARG A 180 -1.56 -25.24 -18.05
C ARG A 180 -2.99 -25.77 -18.13
N GLN A 181 -3.99 -24.93 -17.87
CA GLN A 181 -5.39 -25.33 -18.04
C GLN A 181 -5.78 -25.15 -19.51
N PRO A 182 -6.42 -26.18 -20.16
CA PRO A 182 -7.05 -26.00 -21.46
C PRO A 182 -8.03 -24.82 -21.34
N GLN A 183 -8.01 -23.92 -22.31
CA GLN A 183 -8.93 -22.77 -22.30
C GLN A 183 -10.37 -23.27 -22.35
N GLN A 184 -11.02 -23.42 -21.20
CA GLN A 184 -12.47 -23.56 -21.19
C GLN A 184 -13.06 -22.20 -21.59
N PRO A 185 -14.03 -22.19 -22.53
CA PRO A 185 -14.73 -20.95 -22.86
C PRO A 185 -15.39 -20.42 -21.59
N ARG A 186 -15.01 -19.24 -21.16
CA ARG A 186 -15.62 -18.56 -20.01
C ARG A 186 -16.94 -17.97 -20.47
N HIS A 187 -18.03 -18.55 -19.98
CA HIS A 187 -19.39 -18.06 -20.17
C HIS A 187 -19.63 -16.72 -19.48
#